data_14a3388d1484ce1be0140b2f2e16826c
#
_entry.id   14a3388d1484ce1be0140b2f2e16826c
#
_cell.length_a   1.000
_cell.length_b   1.000
_cell.length_c   1.000
_cell.angle_alpha   90.00
_cell.angle_beta   90.00
_cell.angle_gamma   90.00
#
_symmetry.space_group_name_H-M   'P 1'
#
loop_
_entity.id
_entity.type
_entity.pdbx_description
1 polymer ?
#
loop_
_entity_poly.entity_id
_entity_poly.type
_entity_poly.pdbx_seq_one_letter_code
_entity_poly.pdbx_strand_id
1 'polypeptide(L)' 'MNGQNRNEISPGAEVYIVLKKDQRSGKRTHGVVKDILTNSPFHPHGIKVRLKNGQVGRVQEIIKKWL' A
#
# COMPACT_ATOMS: atom_id res chain seq x y z
N MET A 1 6.37 9.99 -6.52
CA MET A 1 5.66 8.75 -6.47
C MET A 1 5.76 8.13 -5.09
N ASN A 2 4.74 7.52 -4.74
CA ASN A 2 4.57 7.04 -3.38
C ASN A 2 4.23 5.56 -3.38
N GLY A 3 4.68 4.86 -2.37
CA GLY A 3 4.32 3.47 -2.20
C GLY A 3 5.34 2.48 -2.70
N GLN A 4 6.43 2.94 -3.32
CA GLN A 4 7.50 2.05 -3.77
C GLN A 4 8.56 1.85 -2.70
N ASN A 5 8.71 2.78 -1.78
CA ASN A 5 9.69 2.72 -0.71
C ASN A 5 9.03 2.33 0.60
N ARG A 6 9.52 1.24 1.20
CA ARG A 6 8.94 0.72 2.44
C ARG A 6 9.05 1.69 3.61
N ASN A 7 10.12 2.46 3.66
CA ASN A 7 10.33 3.40 4.76
C ASN A 7 9.38 4.59 4.77
N GLU A 8 8.63 4.77 3.68
CA GLU A 8 7.63 5.83 3.60
C GLU A 8 6.24 5.36 4.01
N ILE A 9 6.12 4.09 4.30
CA ILE A 9 4.84 3.46 4.67
C ILE A 9 4.97 2.92 6.08
N SER A 10 3.99 3.19 6.92
CA SER A 10 3.97 2.65 8.27
C SER A 10 2.54 2.25 8.64
N PRO A 11 2.39 1.35 9.63
CA PRO A 11 1.04 1.02 10.12
C PRO A 11 0.34 2.31 10.55
N GLY A 12 -0.92 2.44 10.14
CA GLY A 12 -1.70 3.65 10.40
C GLY A 12 -1.73 4.63 9.24
N ALA A 13 -0.85 4.49 8.26
CA ALA A 13 -0.83 5.38 7.09
C ALA A 13 -2.08 5.16 6.23
N GLU A 14 -2.63 6.25 5.70
CA GLU A 14 -3.71 6.16 4.73
C GLU A 14 -3.12 6.06 3.32
N VAL A 15 -3.58 5.08 2.57
CA VAL A 15 -3.03 4.80 1.24
C VAL A 15 -4.11 4.43 0.26
N TYR A 16 -3.76 4.53 -1.04
CA TYR A 16 -4.49 3.85 -2.10
C TYR A 16 -3.69 2.64 -2.51
N ILE A 17 -4.36 1.50 -2.59
CA ILE A 17 -3.73 0.25 -3.04
C ILE A 17 -4.46 -0.28 -4.27
N VAL A 18 -3.78 -1.15 -5.00
CA VAL A 18 -4.39 -1.92 -6.09
C VAL A 18 -4.48 -3.36 -5.62
N LEU A 19 -5.70 -3.87 -5.53
CA LEU A 19 -5.94 -5.26 -5.17
C LEU A 19 -5.53 -6.16 -6.33
N LYS A 20 -5.21 -7.42 -6.01
CA LYS A 20 -4.81 -8.37 -7.05
C LYS A 20 -5.85 -8.47 -8.17
N LYS A 21 -7.13 -8.49 -7.82
CA LYS A 21 -8.21 -8.58 -8.80
C LYS A 21 -8.35 -7.33 -9.66
N ASP A 22 -7.78 -6.21 -9.22
CA ASP A 22 -7.92 -4.93 -9.89
C ASP A 22 -6.67 -4.49 -10.64
N GLN A 23 -5.65 -5.36 -10.72
CA GLN A 23 -4.38 -5.00 -11.37
C GLN A 23 -4.56 -4.62 -12.84
N ARG A 24 -5.50 -5.26 -13.53
CA ARG A 24 -5.73 -4.97 -14.95
C ARG A 24 -6.36 -3.60 -15.17
N SER A 25 -7.34 -3.25 -14.35
CA SER A 25 -8.06 -1.99 -14.50
C SER A 25 -7.34 -0.83 -13.83
N GLY A 26 -6.43 -1.12 -12.88
CA GLY A 26 -5.78 -0.11 -12.10
C GLY A 26 -6.68 0.54 -11.07
N LYS A 27 -7.83 -0.05 -10.79
CA LYS A 27 -8.75 0.47 -9.78
C LYS A 27 -8.05 0.55 -8.44
N ARG A 28 -8.17 1.70 -7.78
CA ARG A 28 -7.54 1.94 -6.48
C ARG A 28 -8.54 1.77 -5.35
N THR A 29 -8.06 1.19 -4.26
CA THR A 29 -8.84 0.99 -3.05
C THR A 29 -8.20 1.79 -1.92
N HIS A 30 -8.98 2.64 -1.28
CA HIS A 30 -8.53 3.43 -0.15
C HIS A 30 -8.56 2.61 1.13
N GLY A 31 -7.57 2.79 1.97
CA GLY A 31 -7.57 2.12 3.27
C GLY A 31 -6.44 2.58 4.16
N VAL A 32 -6.40 2.00 5.36
CA VAL A 32 -5.38 2.28 6.35
C VAL A 32 -4.52 1.03 6.53
N VAL A 33 -3.21 1.22 6.49
CA VAL A 33 -2.26 0.12 6.59
C VAL A 33 -2.29 -0.49 7.98
N LYS A 34 -2.40 -1.82 8.02
CA LYS A 34 -2.24 -2.59 9.25
C LYS A 34 -0.86 -3.23 9.31
N ASP A 35 -0.49 -3.93 8.25
CA ASP A 35 0.79 -4.65 8.16
C ASP A 35 1.48 -4.35 6.85
N ILE A 36 2.81 -4.33 6.87
CA ILE A 36 3.62 -4.23 5.66
C ILE A 36 4.14 -5.63 5.35
N LEU A 37 3.78 -6.15 4.18
CA LEU A 37 4.09 -7.52 3.80
C LEU A 37 5.33 -7.66 2.93
N THR A 38 5.81 -6.57 2.32
CA THR A 38 7.03 -6.57 1.53
C THR A 38 8.22 -6.37 2.46
N ASN A 39 9.17 -7.29 2.42
CA ASN A 39 10.37 -7.21 3.25
C ASN A 39 11.45 -6.31 2.64
N SER A 40 11.45 -6.19 1.32
CA SER A 40 12.44 -5.36 0.63
C SER A 40 12.18 -3.89 0.88
N PRO A 41 13.23 -3.04 0.92
CA PRO A 41 13.05 -1.60 1.13
C PRO A 41 12.39 -0.91 -0.05
N PHE A 42 12.40 -1.55 -1.21
CA PHE A 42 11.86 -0.96 -2.45
C PHE A 42 11.19 -2.03 -3.30
N HIS A 43 10.09 -1.67 -3.95
CA HIS A 43 9.46 -2.54 -4.93
C HIS A 43 8.88 -1.69 -6.06
N PRO A 44 9.21 -1.98 -7.32
CA PRO A 44 8.80 -1.15 -8.46
C PRO A 44 7.29 -1.08 -8.67
N HIS A 45 6.56 -2.11 -8.26
CA HIS A 45 5.10 -2.14 -8.39
C HIS A 45 4.38 -1.67 -7.13
N GLY A 46 5.12 -1.19 -6.15
CA GLY A 46 4.58 -0.74 -4.89
C GLY A 46 4.73 -1.77 -3.77
N ILE A 47 4.83 -1.27 -2.56
CA ILE A 47 4.96 -2.09 -1.37
C ILE A 47 3.63 -2.81 -1.11
N LYS A 48 3.70 -4.10 -0.87
CA LYS A 48 2.51 -4.88 -0.56
C LYS A 48 2.16 -4.72 0.91
N VAL A 49 0.91 -4.39 1.17
CA VAL A 49 0.43 -4.17 2.54
C VAL A 49 -0.89 -4.88 2.75
N ARG A 50 -1.21 -5.08 4.03
CA ARG A 50 -2.54 -5.51 4.46
C ARG A 50 -3.20 -4.33 5.13
N LEU A 51 -4.43 -4.04 4.73
CA LEU A 51 -5.22 -2.98 5.35
C LEU A 51 -5.91 -3.48 6.61
N LYS A 52 -6.38 -2.54 7.43
CA LYS A 52 -7.09 -2.90 8.67
C LYS A 52 -8.35 -3.72 8.43
N ASN A 53 -8.96 -3.58 7.24
CA ASN A 53 -10.14 -4.36 6.88
C ASN A 53 -9.79 -5.74 6.31
N GLY A 54 -8.51 -6.10 6.26
CA GLY A 54 -8.06 -7.39 5.78
C GLY A 54 -7.72 -7.48 4.31
N GLN A 55 -7.98 -6.43 3.54
CA GLN A 55 -7.64 -6.42 2.12
C GLN A 55 -6.14 -6.29 1.93
N VAL A 56 -5.61 -6.96 0.90
CA VAL A 56 -4.18 -6.97 0.61
C VAL A 56 -3.97 -6.44 -0.80
N GLY A 57 -2.99 -5.56 -0.96
CA GLY A 57 -2.65 -5.02 -2.27
C GLY A 57 -1.36 -4.23 -2.22
N ARG A 58 -1.00 -3.66 -3.37
CA ARG A 58 0.23 -2.87 -3.48
C ARG A 58 -0.10 -1.39 -3.44
N VAL A 59 0.65 -0.65 -2.65
CA VAL A 59 0.45 0.78 -2.46
C VAL A 59 0.80 1.52 -3.74
N GLN A 60 -0.12 2.37 -4.19
CA GLN A 60 0.08 3.22 -5.36
C GLN A 60 0.29 4.67 -4.96
N GLU A 61 -0.31 5.08 -3.85
CA GLU A 61 -0.17 6.45 -3.38
C GLU A 61 -0.34 6.48 -1.87
N ILE A 62 0.47 7.29 -1.21
CA ILE A 62 0.36 7.55 0.22
C ILE A 62 -0.38 8.87 0.37
N ILE A 63 -1.57 8.81 0.99
CA ILE A 63 -2.41 10.00 1.18
C ILE A 63 -1.95 10.75 2.42
N LYS A 64 -1.72 10.00 3.50
CA LYS A 64 -1.37 10.60 4.76
C LYS A 64 -0.42 9.68 5.51
N LYS A 65 0.72 10.23 5.89
CA LYS A 65 1.66 9.53 6.75
C LYS A 65 1.26 9.70 8.20
N TRP A 66 1.38 8.62 8.94
CA TRP A 66 1.19 8.69 10.37
C TRP A 66 2.51 9.03 11.03
N LEU A 67 2.54 10.12 11.74
CA LEU A 67 3.76 10.57 12.43
C LEU A 67 3.77 10.14 13.88
#